data_50e9101ef15fab83281a989dd5b45f7c
#
_entry.id   50e9101ef15fab83281a989dd5b45f7c
#
_cell.length_a   1.000
_cell.length_b   1.000
_cell.length_c   1.000
_cell.angle_alpha   90.00
_cell.angle_beta   90.00
_cell.angle_gamma   90.00
#
_symmetry.space_group_name_H-M   'P 1'
#
loop_
_entity.id
_entity.type
_entity.pdbx_description
1 polymer ?
#
loop_
_entity_poly.entity_id
_entity_poly.type
_entity_poly.pdbx_seq_one_letter_code
_entity_poly.pdbx_strand_id
1 'polypeptide(L)'
;PSRGLGDVYKRQARYLLMSCALSQRISKDTSIIRRLLLGFFVTDEFFGISISRSGKLNPFYTYGAILIGCPCWAFGSMLGTIAGNLLPLRIVSALSVALFGMFLAIIVPPSRKNKTLLGIVLVSFAASFAFAYIPVINQIDEGTRTIILTIVISAAAALLFPVKEEEENENVA
;
A
#
# COMPACT_ATOMS: atom_id res chain seq x y z
N PRO A 1 -9.05 2.33 27.80
CA PRO A 1 -7.75 2.91 27.38
C PRO A 1 -6.95 1.97 26.46
N SER A 2 -7.17 0.64 26.49
CA SER A 2 -6.40 -0.34 25.71
C SER A 2 -6.81 -0.47 24.23
N ARG A 3 -7.98 0.03 23.83
CA ARG A 3 -8.48 -0.09 22.45
C ARG A 3 -7.62 0.70 21.44
N GLY A 4 -7.12 1.87 21.82
CA GLY A 4 -6.33 2.71 20.90
C GLY A 4 -4.99 2.12 20.47
N LEU A 5 -4.26 1.43 21.37
CA LEU A 5 -3.00 0.76 21.04
C LEU A 5 -3.21 -0.39 20.05
N GLY A 6 -4.23 -1.23 20.28
CA GLY A 6 -4.57 -2.33 19.37
C GLY A 6 -4.93 -1.83 17.96
N ASP A 7 -5.64 -0.72 17.84
CA ASP A 7 -6.01 -0.14 16.54
C ASP A 7 -4.81 0.46 15.80
N VAL A 8 -3.84 1.03 16.51
CA VAL A 8 -2.57 1.49 15.93
C VAL A 8 -1.79 0.31 15.34
N TYR A 9 -1.62 -0.79 16.09
CA TYR A 9 -0.91 -1.98 15.60
C TYR A 9 -1.60 -2.60 14.39
N LYS A 10 -2.93 -2.69 14.39
CA LYS A 10 -3.71 -3.21 13.27
C LYS A 10 -3.51 -2.39 11.99
N ARG A 11 -3.53 -1.07 12.10
CA ARG A 11 -3.31 -0.18 10.95
C ARG A 11 -1.88 -0.25 10.43
N GLN A 12 -0.92 -0.54 11.29
CA GLN A 12 0.49 -0.63 10.93
C GLN A 12 0.89 -1.99 10.35
N ALA A 13 0.08 -3.06 10.50
CA ALA A 13 0.39 -4.37 9.94
C ALA A 13 0.61 -4.34 8.42
N ARG A 14 -0.07 -3.45 7.69
CA ARG A 14 0.13 -3.25 6.26
C ARG A 14 1.55 -2.79 5.92
N TYR A 15 2.17 -1.96 6.75
CA TYR A 15 3.55 -1.49 6.52
C TYR A 15 4.56 -2.65 6.60
N LEU A 16 4.31 -3.61 7.49
CA LEU A 16 5.10 -4.83 7.56
C LEU A 16 5.03 -5.62 6.24
N LEU A 17 3.81 -5.83 5.73
CA LEU A 17 3.60 -6.54 4.46
C LEU A 17 4.24 -5.81 3.27
N MET A 18 4.08 -4.47 3.20
CA MET A 18 4.71 -3.66 2.16
C MET A 18 6.24 -3.72 2.24
N SER A 19 6.81 -3.63 3.45
CA SER A 19 8.26 -3.74 3.66
C SER A 19 8.79 -5.11 3.27
N CYS A 20 8.08 -6.19 3.58
CA CYS A 20 8.43 -7.55 3.16
C CYS A 20 8.41 -7.67 1.62
N ALA A 21 7.36 -7.19 0.96
CA ALA A 21 7.25 -7.23 -0.49
C ALA A 21 8.34 -6.37 -1.18
N LEU A 22 8.64 -5.19 -0.63
CA LEU A 22 9.67 -4.31 -1.17
C LEU A 22 11.07 -4.91 -0.98
N SER A 23 11.32 -5.59 0.16
CA SER A 23 12.61 -6.22 0.44
C SER A 23 13.01 -7.29 -0.56
N GLN A 24 12.03 -7.99 -1.13
CA GLN A 24 12.26 -8.99 -2.19
C GLN A 24 12.72 -8.36 -3.51
N ARG A 25 12.36 -7.10 -3.76
CA ARG A 25 12.76 -6.35 -4.96
C ARG A 25 14.11 -5.65 -4.82
N ILE A 26 14.63 -5.53 -3.61
CA ILE A 26 15.94 -4.88 -3.35
C ILE A 26 17.05 -5.88 -3.61
N SER A 27 18.08 -5.48 -4.39
CA SER A 27 19.26 -6.30 -4.63
C SER A 27 19.95 -6.72 -3.33
N LYS A 28 20.48 -7.96 -3.28
CA LYS A 28 21.23 -8.49 -2.12
C LYS A 28 22.46 -7.65 -1.78
N ASP A 29 23.07 -7.03 -2.78
CA ASP A 29 24.28 -6.20 -2.64
C ASP A 29 23.99 -4.80 -2.07
N THR A 30 22.72 -4.46 -1.84
CA THR A 30 22.33 -3.17 -1.27
C THR A 30 22.73 -3.12 0.20
N SER A 31 23.55 -2.13 0.56
CA SER A 31 24.00 -1.88 1.96
C SER A 31 22.82 -1.82 2.93
N ILE A 32 23.01 -2.36 4.13
CA ILE A 32 22.01 -2.41 5.19
C ILE A 32 21.47 -1.01 5.55
N ILE A 33 22.31 0.00 5.52
CA ILE A 33 21.92 1.40 5.78
C ILE A 33 20.91 1.88 4.73
N ARG A 34 21.17 1.57 3.46
CA ARG A 34 20.24 1.94 2.37
C ARG A 34 18.90 1.22 2.50
N ARG A 35 18.92 -0.06 2.91
CA ARG A 35 17.67 -0.83 3.18
C ARG A 35 16.89 -0.24 4.34
N LEU A 36 17.56 0.16 5.43
CA LEU A 36 16.92 0.79 6.57
C LEU A 36 16.32 2.15 6.22
N LEU A 37 17.03 2.97 5.42
CA LEU A 37 16.50 4.24 4.92
C LEU A 37 15.25 4.04 4.05
N LEU A 38 15.27 3.07 3.14
CA LEU A 38 14.10 2.74 2.34
C LEU A 38 12.93 2.28 3.23
N GLY A 39 13.20 1.42 4.21
CA GLY A 39 12.18 0.94 5.15
C GLY A 39 11.58 2.04 6.01
N PHE A 40 12.39 3.03 6.42
CA PHE A 40 11.94 4.17 7.23
C PHE A 40 10.91 5.05 6.48
N PHE A 41 11.08 5.21 5.16
CA PHE A 41 10.22 6.03 4.33
C PHE A 41 9.12 5.25 3.57
N VAL A 42 8.89 3.99 3.93
CA VAL A 42 7.81 3.21 3.29
C VAL A 42 6.45 3.80 3.64
N THR A 43 5.80 4.34 2.63
CA THR A 43 4.39 4.75 2.64
C THR A 43 3.65 4.07 1.50
N ASP A 44 2.33 4.17 1.48
CA ASP A 44 1.50 3.59 0.41
C ASP A 44 1.92 4.14 -0.97
N GLU A 45 2.25 5.42 -1.05
CA GLU A 45 2.67 6.11 -2.28
C GLU A 45 4.03 5.62 -2.76
N PHE A 46 5.04 5.63 -1.87
CA PHE A 46 6.38 5.18 -2.23
C PHE A 46 6.44 3.69 -2.54
N PHE A 47 5.65 2.89 -1.82
CA PHE A 47 5.46 1.49 -2.16
C PHE A 47 4.85 1.33 -3.55
N GLY A 48 3.75 2.05 -3.85
CA GLY A 48 3.07 1.99 -5.14
C GLY A 48 3.97 2.36 -6.31
N ILE A 49 4.75 3.44 -6.18
CA ILE A 49 5.71 3.87 -7.20
C ILE A 49 6.83 2.82 -7.38
N SER A 50 7.34 2.28 -6.28
CA SER A 50 8.46 1.34 -6.28
C SER A 50 8.06 -0.02 -6.85
N ILE A 51 6.90 -0.56 -6.45
CA ILE A 51 6.45 -1.89 -6.89
C ILE A 51 5.98 -1.90 -8.34
N SER A 52 5.55 -0.75 -8.86
CA SER A 52 5.10 -0.61 -10.26
C SER A 52 6.24 -0.69 -11.28
N ARG A 53 7.49 -0.60 -10.84
CA ARG A 53 8.64 -0.74 -11.73
C ARG A 53 8.98 -2.20 -11.95
N SER A 54 9.36 -2.52 -13.19
CA SER A 54 9.85 -3.85 -13.54
C SER A 54 11.28 -4.07 -13.02
N GLY A 55 11.61 -5.30 -12.65
CA GLY A 55 12.96 -5.71 -12.24
C GLY A 55 13.33 -5.32 -10.81
N LYS A 56 14.63 -5.39 -10.50
CA LYS A 56 15.17 -5.03 -9.19
C LYS A 56 15.05 -3.53 -8.93
N LEU A 57 14.69 -3.18 -7.71
CA LEU A 57 14.54 -1.80 -7.30
C LEU A 57 15.89 -1.11 -7.16
N ASN A 58 16.08 -0.02 -7.90
CA ASN A 58 17.22 0.87 -7.69
C ASN A 58 16.90 1.82 -6.52
N PRO A 59 17.66 1.76 -5.40
CA PRO A 59 17.43 2.61 -4.23
C PRO A 59 17.41 4.11 -4.54
N PHE A 60 18.23 4.56 -5.48
CA PHE A 60 18.32 5.98 -5.85
C PHE A 60 17.03 6.52 -6.49
N TYR A 61 16.28 5.66 -7.19
CA TYR A 61 14.97 6.05 -7.71
C TYR A 61 14.00 6.38 -6.57
N THR A 62 13.95 5.52 -5.56
CA THR A 62 13.10 5.73 -4.40
C THR A 62 13.56 6.95 -3.58
N TYR A 63 14.86 7.17 -3.44
CA TYR A 63 15.38 8.38 -2.78
C TYR A 63 15.00 9.67 -3.51
N GLY A 64 15.02 9.66 -4.85
CA GLY A 64 14.53 10.79 -5.64
C GLY A 64 13.05 11.08 -5.39
N ALA A 65 12.23 10.02 -5.34
CA ALA A 65 10.80 10.15 -5.02
C ALA A 65 10.59 10.70 -3.60
N ILE A 66 11.35 10.20 -2.61
CA ILE A 66 11.29 10.65 -1.21
C ILE A 66 11.69 12.13 -1.10
N LEU A 67 12.77 12.54 -1.78
CA LEU A 67 13.29 13.91 -1.75
C LEU A 67 12.26 14.94 -2.22
N ILE A 68 11.41 14.56 -3.17
CA ILE A 68 10.33 15.43 -3.66
C ILE A 68 9.05 15.22 -2.83
N GLY A 69 8.70 13.97 -2.56
CA GLY A 69 7.44 13.62 -1.92
C GLY A 69 7.34 14.09 -0.46
N CYS A 70 8.40 13.94 0.34
CA CYS A 70 8.36 14.35 1.74
C CYS A 70 8.16 15.86 1.94
N PRO A 71 8.86 16.77 1.24
CA PRO A 71 8.56 18.20 1.32
C PRO A 71 7.14 18.52 0.84
N CYS A 72 6.69 17.94 -0.28
CA CYS A 72 5.32 18.14 -0.77
C CYS A 72 4.28 17.69 0.26
N TRP A 73 4.49 16.55 0.91
CA TRP A 73 3.63 16.04 1.97
C TRP A 73 3.60 16.98 3.19
N ALA A 74 4.76 17.48 3.62
CA ALA A 74 4.87 18.41 4.74
C ALA A 74 4.15 19.74 4.43
N PHE A 75 4.37 20.32 3.24
CA PHE A 75 3.68 21.52 2.79
C PHE A 75 2.17 21.30 2.64
N GLY A 76 1.76 20.18 2.07
CA GLY A 76 0.35 19.82 1.93
C GLY A 76 -0.35 19.66 3.29
N SER A 77 0.31 19.07 4.27
CA SER A 77 -0.20 18.93 5.63
C SER A 77 -0.32 20.30 6.33
N MET A 78 0.67 21.15 6.18
CA MET A 78 0.64 22.52 6.71
C MET A 78 -0.51 23.33 6.09
N LEU A 79 -0.63 23.30 4.76
CA LEU A 79 -1.73 23.98 4.06
C LEU A 79 -3.09 23.40 4.44
N GLY A 80 -3.20 22.07 4.58
CA GLY A 80 -4.43 21.41 5.02
C GLY A 80 -4.86 21.82 6.42
N THR A 81 -3.92 21.98 7.34
CA THR A 81 -4.19 22.47 8.69
C THR A 81 -4.72 23.89 8.70
N ILE A 82 -4.12 24.79 7.91
CA ILE A 82 -4.55 26.18 7.79
C ILE A 82 -5.91 26.24 7.09
N ALA A 83 -6.05 25.58 5.95
CA ALA A 83 -7.24 25.63 5.11
C ALA A 83 -8.44 24.86 5.74
N GLY A 84 -8.18 23.84 6.52
CA GLY A 84 -9.23 22.99 7.12
C GLY A 84 -10.22 23.77 8.00
N ASN A 85 -9.75 24.85 8.63
CA ASN A 85 -10.60 25.74 9.42
C ASN A 85 -11.35 26.79 8.59
N LEU A 86 -10.92 27.02 7.33
CA LEU A 86 -11.48 28.03 6.42
C LEU A 86 -12.41 27.42 5.38
N LEU A 87 -12.23 26.14 5.06
CA LEU A 87 -12.96 25.47 3.99
C LEU A 87 -14.36 25.03 4.43
N PRO A 88 -15.38 25.24 3.58
CA PRO A 88 -16.69 24.66 3.79
C PRO A 88 -16.64 23.14 3.92
N LEU A 89 -17.50 22.57 4.77
CA LEU A 89 -17.53 21.12 5.06
C LEU A 89 -17.68 20.28 3.78
N ARG A 90 -18.37 20.78 2.75
CA ARG A 90 -18.51 20.08 1.45
C ARG A 90 -17.17 19.88 0.75
N ILE A 91 -16.28 20.87 0.80
CA ILE A 91 -14.95 20.80 0.18
C ILE A 91 -14.06 19.82 0.98
N VAL A 92 -14.10 19.90 2.30
CA VAL A 92 -13.36 18.96 3.17
C VAL A 92 -13.80 17.52 2.90
N SER A 93 -15.10 17.27 2.79
CA SER A 93 -15.65 15.95 2.46
C SER A 93 -15.19 15.47 1.07
N ALA A 94 -15.19 16.34 0.07
CA ALA A 94 -14.73 16.01 -1.29
C ALA A 94 -13.22 15.66 -1.30
N LEU A 95 -12.39 16.40 -0.57
CA LEU A 95 -10.97 16.12 -0.43
C LEU A 95 -10.70 14.79 0.28
N SER A 96 -11.52 14.44 1.28
CA SER A 96 -11.44 13.13 1.95
C SER A 96 -11.74 11.98 1.00
N VAL A 97 -12.70 12.15 0.08
CA VAL A 97 -12.98 11.15 -0.98
C VAL A 97 -11.83 11.06 -1.98
N ALA A 98 -11.16 12.17 -2.28
CA ALA A 98 -10.02 12.18 -3.20
C ALA A 98 -8.86 11.28 -2.72
N LEU A 99 -8.70 11.09 -1.40
CA LEU A 99 -7.73 10.15 -0.84
C LEU A 99 -7.95 8.70 -1.33
N PHE A 100 -9.22 8.28 -1.43
CA PHE A 100 -9.54 6.96 -1.97
C PHE A 100 -9.22 6.86 -3.47
N GLY A 101 -9.34 7.97 -4.20
CA GLY A 101 -8.93 8.06 -5.60
C GLY A 101 -7.45 7.75 -5.81
N MET A 102 -6.59 8.16 -4.87
CA MET A 102 -5.16 7.84 -4.90
C MET A 102 -4.92 6.31 -4.84
N PHE A 103 -5.61 5.59 -3.96
CA PHE A 103 -5.48 4.13 -3.90
C PHE A 103 -5.95 3.47 -5.19
N LEU A 104 -7.04 3.94 -5.79
CA LEU A 104 -7.50 3.45 -7.10
C LEU A 104 -6.46 3.72 -8.20
N ALA A 105 -5.80 4.89 -8.18
CA ALA A 105 -4.76 5.23 -9.14
C ALA A 105 -3.54 4.30 -9.04
N ILE A 106 -3.23 3.75 -7.87
CA ILE A 106 -2.15 2.77 -7.68
C ILE A 106 -2.59 1.37 -8.15
N ILE A 107 -3.84 0.98 -7.89
CA ILE A 107 -4.33 -0.40 -8.13
C ILE A 107 -4.76 -0.61 -9.58
N VAL A 108 -5.42 0.36 -10.20
CA VAL A 108 -6.04 0.20 -11.53
C VAL A 108 -5.03 -0.03 -12.65
N PRO A 109 -3.89 0.70 -12.77
CA PRO A 109 -2.97 0.51 -13.88
C PRO A 109 -2.35 -0.90 -13.95
N PRO A 110 -1.82 -1.48 -12.86
CA PRO A 110 -1.31 -2.85 -12.89
C PRO A 110 -2.41 -3.89 -13.12
N SER A 111 -3.63 -3.67 -12.59
CA SER A 111 -4.77 -4.58 -12.78
C SER A 111 -5.22 -4.67 -14.23
N ARG A 112 -5.10 -3.58 -15.01
CA ARG A 112 -5.41 -3.60 -16.45
C ARG A 112 -4.44 -4.47 -17.26
N LYS A 113 -3.19 -4.58 -16.81
CA LYS A 113 -2.14 -5.34 -17.51
C LYS A 113 -2.17 -6.82 -17.14
N ASN A 114 -2.68 -7.18 -15.97
CA ASN A 114 -2.69 -8.56 -15.46
C ASN A 114 -4.10 -8.97 -15.04
N LYS A 115 -4.70 -9.90 -15.80
CA LYS A 115 -6.06 -10.40 -15.56
C LYS A 115 -6.20 -11.11 -14.20
N THR A 116 -5.15 -11.79 -13.75
CA THR A 116 -5.11 -12.45 -12.44
C THR A 116 -5.21 -11.41 -11.33
N LEU A 117 -4.42 -10.34 -11.43
CA LEU A 117 -4.45 -9.24 -10.47
C LEU A 117 -5.81 -8.55 -10.46
N LEU A 118 -6.41 -8.32 -11.64
CA LEU A 118 -7.76 -7.78 -11.74
C LEU A 118 -8.79 -8.67 -11.02
N GLY A 119 -8.70 -9.98 -11.23
CA GLY A 119 -9.57 -10.95 -10.54
C GLY A 119 -9.43 -10.89 -9.02
N ILE A 120 -8.20 -10.85 -8.50
CA ILE A 120 -7.92 -10.73 -7.08
C ILE A 120 -8.50 -9.43 -6.51
N VAL A 121 -8.33 -8.30 -7.21
CA VAL A 121 -8.87 -7.01 -6.80
C VAL A 121 -10.40 -7.05 -6.75
N LEU A 122 -11.05 -7.58 -7.77
CA LEU A 122 -12.53 -7.70 -7.80
C LEU A 122 -13.04 -8.60 -6.68
N VAL A 123 -12.39 -9.75 -6.44
CA VAL A 123 -12.73 -10.66 -5.33
C VAL A 123 -12.54 -9.95 -3.99
N SER A 124 -11.47 -9.17 -3.82
CA SER A 124 -11.22 -8.41 -2.59
C SER A 124 -12.31 -7.38 -2.32
N PHE A 125 -12.75 -6.64 -3.34
CA PHE A 125 -13.86 -5.70 -3.21
C PHE A 125 -15.18 -6.41 -2.89
N ALA A 126 -15.50 -7.48 -3.61
CA ALA A 126 -16.72 -8.26 -3.38
C ALA A 126 -16.75 -8.88 -1.98
N ALA A 127 -15.62 -9.47 -1.54
CA ALA A 127 -15.49 -10.02 -0.20
C ALA A 127 -15.62 -8.95 0.88
N SER A 128 -14.94 -7.80 0.72
CA SER A 128 -15.03 -6.69 1.66
C SER A 128 -16.46 -6.16 1.78
N PHE A 129 -17.16 -6.05 0.65
CA PHE A 129 -18.56 -5.64 0.61
C PHE A 129 -19.46 -6.68 1.30
N ALA A 130 -19.33 -7.96 0.94
CA ALA A 130 -20.12 -9.03 1.55
C ALA A 130 -19.92 -9.09 3.08
N PHE A 131 -18.69 -8.97 3.56
CA PHE A 131 -18.36 -8.97 4.98
C PHE A 131 -18.93 -7.75 5.74
N ALA A 132 -19.17 -6.63 5.05
CA ALA A 132 -19.82 -5.48 5.66
C ALA A 132 -21.30 -5.72 5.98
N TYR A 133 -21.97 -6.61 5.24
CA TYR A 133 -23.40 -6.90 5.40
C TYR A 133 -23.71 -8.13 6.27
N ILE A 134 -22.72 -8.95 6.62
CA ILE A 134 -22.93 -10.14 7.46
C ILE A 134 -23.00 -9.71 8.95
N PRO A 135 -24.17 -9.87 9.63
CA PRO A 135 -24.37 -9.33 10.99
C PRO A 135 -23.39 -9.86 12.04
N VAL A 136 -22.92 -11.11 11.89
CA VAL A 136 -21.97 -11.75 12.82
C VAL A 136 -20.58 -11.13 12.68
N ILE A 137 -20.19 -10.78 11.47
CA ILE A 137 -18.86 -10.25 11.15
C ILE A 137 -18.78 -8.75 11.39
N ASN A 138 -19.91 -8.07 11.34
CA ASN A 138 -19.99 -6.63 11.62
C ASN A 138 -19.69 -6.29 13.10
N GLN A 139 -19.68 -7.27 14.00
CA GLN A 139 -19.25 -7.10 15.39
C GLN A 139 -17.71 -7.07 15.53
N ILE A 140 -16.99 -7.53 14.50
CA ILE A 140 -15.53 -7.46 14.46
C ILE A 140 -15.13 -6.06 14.03
N ASP A 141 -14.17 -5.49 14.77
CA ASP A 141 -13.56 -4.20 14.43
C ASP A 141 -13.09 -4.15 12.95
N GLU A 142 -13.34 -3.05 12.27
CA GLU A 142 -13.07 -2.87 10.84
C GLU A 142 -11.60 -3.14 10.48
N GLY A 143 -10.66 -2.72 11.34
CA GLY A 143 -9.24 -2.97 11.14
C GLY A 143 -8.89 -4.46 11.20
N THR A 144 -9.46 -5.20 12.14
CA THR A 144 -9.24 -6.66 12.27
C THR A 144 -9.83 -7.39 11.06
N ARG A 145 -11.02 -7.02 10.63
CA ARG A 145 -11.66 -7.56 9.43
C ARG A 145 -10.81 -7.37 8.19
N THR A 146 -10.26 -6.18 8.00
CA THR A 146 -9.38 -5.88 6.87
C THR A 146 -8.11 -6.73 6.88
N ILE A 147 -7.47 -6.91 8.05
CA ILE A 147 -6.27 -7.75 8.17
C ILE A 147 -6.58 -9.20 7.84
N ILE A 148 -7.66 -9.76 8.38
CA ILE A 148 -8.05 -11.15 8.11
C ILE A 148 -8.30 -11.35 6.61
N LEU A 149 -9.09 -10.46 6.00
CA LEU A 149 -9.35 -10.51 4.56
C LEU A 149 -8.06 -10.43 3.72
N THR A 150 -7.17 -9.51 4.08
CA THR A 150 -5.90 -9.34 3.38
C THR A 150 -5.05 -10.60 3.46
N ILE A 151 -4.90 -11.19 4.64
CA ILE A 151 -4.10 -12.41 4.84
C ILE A 151 -4.73 -13.58 4.06
N VAL A 152 -6.03 -13.80 4.20
CA VAL A 152 -6.73 -14.92 3.55
C VAL A 152 -6.66 -14.80 2.03
N ILE A 153 -6.98 -13.63 1.47
CA ILE A 153 -6.98 -13.42 0.02
C ILE A 153 -5.56 -13.48 -0.54
N SER A 154 -4.57 -12.90 0.16
CA SER A 154 -3.17 -12.93 -0.28
C SER A 154 -2.60 -14.35 -0.23
N ALA A 155 -2.89 -15.12 0.82
CA ALA A 155 -2.46 -16.51 0.94
C ALA A 155 -3.12 -17.39 -0.15
N ALA A 156 -4.43 -17.23 -0.36
CA ALA A 156 -5.13 -17.95 -1.42
C ALA A 156 -4.58 -17.59 -2.82
N ALA A 157 -4.33 -16.31 -3.08
CA ALA A 157 -3.76 -15.86 -4.33
C ALA A 157 -2.34 -16.41 -4.57
N ALA A 158 -1.50 -16.44 -3.53
CA ALA A 158 -0.15 -16.98 -3.61
C ALA A 158 -0.12 -18.49 -3.87
N LEU A 159 -1.08 -19.23 -3.31
CA LEU A 159 -1.21 -20.67 -3.52
C LEU A 159 -1.79 -21.02 -4.90
N LEU A 160 -2.77 -20.24 -5.36
CA LEU A 160 -3.46 -20.51 -6.63
C LEU A 160 -2.67 -19.99 -7.85
N PHE A 161 -1.92 -18.90 -7.68
CA PHE A 161 -1.18 -18.24 -8.73
C PHE A 161 0.28 -17.98 -8.30
N PRO A 162 1.08 -19.03 -8.08
CA PRO A 162 2.47 -18.86 -7.72
C PRO A 162 3.20 -18.12 -8.84
N VAL A 163 3.80 -16.99 -8.52
CA VAL A 163 4.68 -16.28 -9.45
C VAL A 163 5.98 -17.09 -9.50
N LYS A 164 6.29 -17.70 -10.66
CA LYS A 164 7.61 -18.25 -10.90
C LYS A 164 8.58 -17.08 -10.85
N GLU A 165 9.60 -17.17 -10.02
CA GLU A 165 10.76 -16.30 -10.14
C GLU A 165 11.29 -16.52 -11.55
N GLU A 166 11.12 -15.56 -12.46
CA GLU A 166 11.92 -15.50 -13.65
C GLU A 166 13.33 -15.30 -13.13
N GLU A 167 14.17 -16.33 -13.28
CA GLU A 167 15.61 -16.20 -13.21
C GLU A 167 15.94 -15.12 -14.25
N GLU A 168 16.07 -13.89 -13.79
CA GLU A 168 16.44 -12.75 -14.60
C GLU A 168 17.87 -13.04 -15.03
N ASN A 169 17.98 -13.59 -16.25
CA ASN A 169 19.24 -13.84 -16.91
C ASN A 169 20.14 -12.64 -16.67
N GLU A 170 21.19 -12.89 -15.97
CA GLU A 170 22.35 -12.06 -15.71
C GLU A 170 23.11 -11.88 -17.04
N ASN A 171 22.45 -11.23 -18.00
CA ASN A 171 23.00 -10.87 -19.28
C ASN A 171 22.50 -9.50 -19.70
N VAL A 172 23.02 -8.47 -19.01
CA VAL A 172 23.26 -7.17 -19.61
C VAL A 172 24.66 -6.74 -19.16
N ALA A 173 25.61 -7.08 -20.00
CA ALA A 173 26.94 -6.48 -20.00
C ALA A 173 26.83 -4.96 -20.25
#